data_6ca697efe9a9b130c8b48add1a4fd8f9
#
_entry.id   6ca697efe9a9b130c8b48add1a4fd8f9
#
_cell.length_a   1.000
_cell.length_b   1.000
_cell.length_c   1.000
_cell.angle_alpha   90.00
_cell.angle_beta   90.00
_cell.angle_gamma   90.00
#
_symmetry.space_group_name_H-M   'P 1'
#
loop_
_entity.id
_entity.type
_entity.pdbx_description
1 polymer ?
#
loop_
_entity_poly.entity_id
_entity_poly.type
_entity_poly.pdbx_seq_one_letter_code
_entity_poly.pdbx_strand_id
1 'polypeptide(L)'
;MLDADPTGRSDDDIIIDRALDAVREHLGMPIAYLSEFVGERTVFRNVSAPGLEDLLKPGDARTLDEVYCRHVLSGELPNLIPDTRQLPLARDMPITTEVPIGSHASLPIYRPDGSVYGMFCTLSPVPNPGLNDRDLKVMEMFADIARQQIHLKLARESDVDLARKRTQEMLRSKAFEVVYQPIYRVSDGGLSGFEALCRFRTDPYRTPDVWFEDARIAGLQIELELAVTKVALKGLTDLPRGTRLAINAAPDTVASGALLPLLRANEPDRLTLEITEHQTATDVAQLRRAVGAIVACGTWVAIDDVGSGYSGLQQILRLRPDVLKLDMALVRDIDTDPARRALASALVRFGKETGAKVVAEGVERAGEWHALEKLGVSYAQGWLLARPGPIKKAAPWVKIP
;
A
#
# COMPACT_ATOMS: atom_id res chain seq x y z
N MET A 1 -10.63 8.30 -5.57
CA MET A 1 -9.70 8.36 -6.70
C MET A 1 -9.46 9.83 -6.94
N LEU A 2 -8.44 10.42 -6.33
CA LEU A 2 -7.95 11.75 -6.68
C LEU A 2 -7.03 11.52 -7.88
N ASP A 3 -7.27 12.28 -8.95
CA ASP A 3 -6.51 12.19 -10.19
C ASP A 3 -5.01 12.36 -9.86
N ALA A 4 -4.21 11.35 -10.18
CA ALA A 4 -2.76 11.49 -10.13
C ALA A 4 -2.37 12.59 -11.11
N ASP A 5 -1.67 13.60 -10.63
CA ASP A 5 -1.15 14.68 -11.46
C ASP A 5 -0.33 14.06 -12.62
N PRO A 6 -0.60 14.42 -13.88
CA PRO A 6 0.13 13.93 -15.04
C PRO A 6 1.63 14.23 -15.00
N THR A 7 2.13 15.05 -14.05
CA THR A 7 3.55 15.37 -13.87
C THR A 7 4.31 14.37 -12.97
N GLY A 8 3.63 13.39 -12.35
CA GLY A 8 4.24 12.40 -11.43
C GLY A 8 4.69 12.98 -10.09
N ARG A 9 4.23 14.18 -9.72
CA ARG A 9 4.50 14.83 -8.43
C ARG A 9 3.57 14.30 -7.34
N SER A 10 4.08 14.24 -6.11
CA SER A 10 3.27 13.85 -4.95
C SER A 10 2.29 14.97 -4.55
N ASP A 11 1.18 14.61 -3.91
CA ASP A 11 0.23 15.60 -3.36
C ASP A 11 0.92 16.57 -2.40
N ASP A 12 1.91 16.09 -1.64
CA ASP A 12 2.72 16.92 -0.73
C ASP A 12 3.49 17.99 -1.50
N ASP A 13 4.12 17.63 -2.63
CA ASP A 13 4.87 18.57 -3.47
C ASP A 13 3.95 19.62 -4.08
N ILE A 14 2.73 19.25 -4.48
CA ILE A 14 1.73 20.18 -5.02
C ILE A 14 1.30 21.23 -3.96
N ILE A 15 1.11 20.79 -2.70
CA ILE A 15 0.76 21.70 -1.61
C ILE A 15 1.90 22.67 -1.30
N ILE A 16 3.15 22.17 -1.30
CA ILE A 16 4.34 22.99 -1.10
C ILE A 16 4.49 24.01 -2.24
N ASP A 17 4.30 23.60 -3.49
CA ASP A 17 4.38 24.51 -4.66
C ASP A 17 3.35 25.64 -4.56
N ARG A 18 2.11 25.33 -4.15
CA ARG A 18 1.07 26.35 -3.91
C ARG A 18 1.44 27.32 -2.79
N ALA A 19 2.09 26.83 -1.73
CA ALA A 19 2.57 27.68 -0.65
C ALA A 19 3.70 28.60 -1.12
N LEU A 20 4.60 28.12 -1.99
CA LEU A 20 5.66 28.90 -2.60
C LEU A 20 5.09 29.96 -3.57
N ASP A 21 4.11 29.61 -4.39
CA ASP A 21 3.43 30.56 -5.28
C ASP A 21 2.76 31.68 -4.48
N ALA A 22 2.02 31.32 -3.44
CA ALA A 22 1.28 32.28 -2.63
C ALA A 22 2.21 33.25 -1.87
N VAL A 23 3.29 32.77 -1.28
CA VAL A 23 4.26 33.63 -0.58
C VAL A 23 5.00 34.53 -1.58
N ARG A 24 5.40 33.98 -2.73
CA ARG A 24 6.04 34.74 -3.80
C ARG A 24 5.18 35.93 -4.25
N GLU A 25 3.90 35.68 -4.52
CA GLU A 25 2.94 36.68 -4.96
C GLU A 25 2.68 37.72 -3.86
N HIS A 26 2.48 37.27 -2.61
CA HIS A 26 2.21 38.15 -1.49
C HIS A 26 3.38 39.13 -1.20
N LEU A 27 4.63 38.61 -1.25
CA LEU A 27 5.82 39.43 -1.00
C LEU A 27 6.29 40.23 -2.23
N GLY A 28 5.68 40.01 -3.39
CA GLY A 28 6.14 40.61 -4.65
C GLY A 28 7.56 40.19 -5.03
N MET A 29 7.97 38.97 -4.60
CA MET A 29 9.28 38.40 -4.86
C MET A 29 9.17 37.44 -6.06
N PRO A 30 10.01 37.56 -7.11
CA PRO A 30 9.83 36.76 -8.33
C PRO A 30 10.23 35.28 -8.16
N ILE A 31 10.99 34.91 -7.12
CA ILE A 31 11.44 33.55 -6.86
C ILE A 31 11.12 33.15 -5.43
N ALA A 32 10.53 31.96 -5.25
CA ALA A 32 10.38 31.29 -3.97
C ALA A 32 10.82 29.83 -4.10
N TYR A 33 11.44 29.25 -3.08
CA TYR A 33 11.88 27.88 -3.11
C TYR A 33 11.95 27.24 -1.72
N LEU A 34 11.82 25.91 -1.71
CA LEU A 34 12.15 25.04 -0.60
C LEU A 34 13.41 24.27 -0.90
N SER A 35 14.38 24.33 -0.02
CA SER A 35 15.60 23.51 -0.12
C SER A 35 15.69 22.47 0.99
N GLU A 36 16.46 21.41 0.75
CA GLU A 36 16.80 20.37 1.72
C GLU A 36 18.32 20.32 1.90
N PHE A 37 18.77 20.14 3.14
CA PHE A 37 20.19 19.94 3.44
C PHE A 37 20.53 18.45 3.37
N VAL A 38 21.44 18.11 2.46
CA VAL A 38 21.93 16.75 2.24
C VAL A 38 23.45 16.77 2.40
N GLY A 39 23.95 16.38 3.57
CA GLY A 39 25.34 16.56 3.95
C GLY A 39 25.73 18.03 3.96
N GLU A 40 26.83 18.39 3.29
CA GLU A 40 27.31 19.77 3.18
C GLU A 40 26.70 20.53 1.96
N ARG A 41 25.60 20.05 1.41
CA ARG A 41 24.94 20.66 0.25
C ARG A 41 23.49 21.03 0.56
N THR A 42 23.03 22.11 -0.06
CA THR A 42 21.60 22.45 -0.20
C THR A 42 21.11 21.99 -1.57
N VAL A 43 19.99 21.27 -1.59
CA VAL A 43 19.32 20.78 -2.80
C VAL A 43 17.96 21.45 -2.90
N PHE A 44 17.69 22.14 -4.02
CA PHE A 44 16.40 22.80 -4.24
C PHE A 44 15.37 21.74 -4.60
N ARG A 45 14.37 21.53 -3.71
CA ARG A 45 13.33 20.51 -3.89
C ARG A 45 12.13 21.03 -4.66
N ASN A 46 11.64 22.18 -4.25
CA ASN A 46 10.50 22.86 -4.89
C ASN A 46 10.92 24.29 -5.23
N VAL A 47 10.57 24.76 -6.40
CA VAL A 47 10.91 26.11 -6.89
C VAL A 47 9.71 26.72 -7.63
N SER A 48 9.35 27.94 -7.25
CA SER A 48 8.42 28.82 -7.97
C SER A 48 9.19 30.02 -8.47
N ALA A 49 9.46 30.08 -9.78
CA ALA A 49 10.26 31.14 -10.43
C ALA A 49 9.76 31.40 -11.85
N PRO A 50 8.48 31.79 -12.07
CA PRO A 50 7.90 31.94 -13.41
C PRO A 50 8.64 32.97 -14.25
N GLY A 51 9.15 32.52 -15.42
CA GLY A 51 9.99 33.32 -16.34
C GLY A 51 11.45 33.45 -15.92
N LEU A 52 11.86 32.79 -14.82
CA LEU A 52 13.23 32.78 -14.29
C LEU A 52 13.73 31.34 -13.99
N GLU A 53 13.12 30.36 -14.66
CA GLU A 53 13.41 28.92 -14.43
C GLU A 53 14.85 28.55 -14.76
N ASP A 54 15.55 29.36 -15.57
CA ASP A 54 16.97 29.13 -15.86
C ASP A 54 17.90 29.51 -14.71
N LEU A 55 17.46 30.34 -13.78
CA LEU A 55 18.27 30.74 -12.62
C LEU A 55 18.30 29.72 -11.50
N LEU A 56 17.18 28.97 -11.32
CA LEU A 56 17.01 28.01 -10.23
C LEU A 56 16.00 26.95 -10.63
N LYS A 57 16.41 25.68 -10.54
CA LYS A 57 15.56 24.53 -10.90
C LYS A 57 15.47 23.52 -9.75
N PRO A 58 14.35 22.77 -9.62
CA PRO A 58 14.29 21.61 -8.76
C PRO A 58 15.39 20.60 -9.13
N GLY A 59 16.12 20.11 -8.12
CA GLY A 59 17.27 19.22 -8.26
C GLY A 59 18.63 19.92 -8.34
N ASP A 60 18.69 21.21 -8.60
CA ASP A 60 19.95 21.95 -8.50
C ASP A 60 20.49 21.87 -7.06
N ALA A 61 21.81 21.87 -6.92
CA ALA A 61 22.46 21.78 -5.64
C ALA A 61 23.70 22.64 -5.55
N ARG A 62 23.92 23.26 -4.38
CA ARG A 62 25.07 24.09 -4.07
C ARG A 62 25.68 23.68 -2.72
N THR A 63 26.91 24.06 -2.45
CA THR A 63 27.48 23.88 -1.12
C THR A 63 26.84 24.87 -0.13
N LEU A 64 26.74 24.49 1.13
CA LEU A 64 26.13 25.35 2.15
C LEU A 64 26.92 26.63 2.38
N ASP A 65 28.25 26.62 2.14
CA ASP A 65 29.11 27.79 2.27
C ASP A 65 28.92 28.81 1.13
N GLU A 66 28.39 28.39 0.00
CA GLU A 66 28.16 29.24 -1.17
C GLU A 66 26.82 29.98 -1.12
N VAL A 67 25.93 29.63 -0.17
CA VAL A 67 24.57 30.17 -0.09
C VAL A 67 24.31 30.85 1.24
N TYR A 68 23.30 31.71 1.29
CA TYR A 68 22.93 32.45 2.52
C TYR A 68 22.47 31.54 3.68
N CYS A 69 21.99 30.33 3.36
CA CYS A 69 21.35 29.42 4.30
C CYS A 69 22.18 29.16 5.57
N ARG A 70 23.47 28.86 5.44
CA ARG A 70 24.38 28.64 6.58
C ARG A 70 24.53 29.89 7.43
N HIS A 71 24.70 31.05 6.81
CA HIS A 71 24.92 32.33 7.47
C HIS A 71 23.67 32.84 8.18
N VAL A 72 22.49 32.53 7.66
CA VAL A 72 21.21 32.83 8.36
C VAL A 72 21.06 31.93 9.57
N LEU A 73 21.37 30.63 9.46
CA LEU A 73 21.28 29.69 10.57
C LEU A 73 22.27 29.99 11.68
N SER A 74 23.47 30.49 11.35
CA SER A 74 24.47 30.92 12.34
C SER A 74 24.17 32.29 12.96
N GLY A 75 23.20 33.02 12.42
CA GLY A 75 22.86 34.39 12.85
C GLY A 75 23.81 35.47 12.29
N GLU A 76 24.70 35.13 11.38
CA GLU A 76 25.60 36.10 10.70
C GLU A 76 24.83 36.94 9.67
N LEU A 77 23.77 36.40 9.08
CA LEU A 77 22.82 37.12 8.24
C LEU A 77 21.42 37.09 8.87
N PRO A 78 20.64 38.16 8.77
CA PRO A 78 19.25 38.16 9.23
C PRO A 78 18.34 37.32 8.31
N ASN A 79 17.20 36.85 8.85
CA ASN A 79 16.18 36.14 8.08
C ASN A 79 15.55 36.98 6.95
N LEU A 80 15.62 38.31 7.07
CA LEU A 80 15.04 39.27 6.15
C LEU A 80 16.10 40.27 5.69
N ILE A 81 16.37 40.33 4.40
CA ILE A 81 17.37 41.21 3.78
C ILE A 81 16.70 42.04 2.68
N PRO A 82 16.22 43.26 2.97
CA PRO A 82 15.59 44.13 1.98
C PRO A 82 16.52 44.61 0.89
N ASP A 83 17.83 44.77 1.19
CA ASP A 83 18.86 45.15 0.23
C ASP A 83 20.21 44.52 0.58
N THR A 84 20.61 43.52 -0.21
CA THR A 84 21.85 42.77 -0.02
C THR A 84 23.10 43.63 -0.07
N ARG A 85 23.06 44.74 -0.80
CA ARG A 85 24.20 45.69 -0.92
C ARG A 85 24.56 46.36 0.41
N GLN A 86 23.60 46.43 1.34
CA GLN A 86 23.79 47.05 2.64
C GLN A 86 24.48 46.13 3.66
N LEU A 87 24.55 44.82 3.36
CA LEU A 87 25.19 43.82 4.21
C LEU A 87 26.49 43.34 3.56
N PRO A 88 27.67 43.68 4.08
CA PRO A 88 28.97 43.33 3.47
C PRO A 88 29.09 41.83 3.18
N LEU A 89 28.71 40.98 4.13
CA LEU A 89 28.75 39.52 3.96
C LEU A 89 27.89 39.07 2.77
N ALA A 90 26.63 39.49 2.69
CA ALA A 90 25.73 39.12 1.63
C ALA A 90 26.20 39.66 0.26
N ARG A 91 26.64 40.92 0.24
CA ARG A 91 27.12 41.57 -1.00
C ARG A 91 28.32 40.86 -1.60
N ASP A 92 29.28 40.42 -0.76
CA ASP A 92 30.57 39.88 -1.19
C ASP A 92 30.55 38.36 -1.46
N MET A 93 29.40 37.69 -1.19
CA MET A 93 29.21 36.27 -1.53
C MET A 93 29.07 36.06 -3.04
N PRO A 94 29.73 35.05 -3.66
CA PRO A 94 29.66 34.77 -5.09
C PRO A 94 28.20 34.55 -5.59
N ILE A 95 27.37 33.86 -4.83
CA ILE A 95 25.98 33.59 -5.15
C ILE A 95 25.15 34.86 -5.41
N THR A 96 25.49 35.98 -4.74
CA THR A 96 24.79 37.25 -4.90
C THR A 96 24.92 37.81 -6.31
N THR A 97 26.01 37.48 -7.00
CA THR A 97 26.27 37.91 -8.37
C THR A 97 25.85 36.85 -9.40
N GLU A 98 26.07 35.56 -9.09
CA GLU A 98 25.73 34.44 -9.98
C GLU A 98 24.22 34.28 -10.16
N VAL A 99 23.48 34.33 -9.06
CA VAL A 99 22.02 34.46 -9.02
C VAL A 99 21.74 35.85 -8.52
N PRO A 100 21.45 36.83 -9.39
CA PRO A 100 21.29 38.21 -8.96
C PRO A 100 20.35 38.31 -7.75
N ILE A 101 20.89 38.61 -6.56
CA ILE A 101 20.10 38.68 -5.32
C ILE A 101 20.15 40.10 -4.80
N GLY A 102 19.09 40.87 -5.06
CA GLY A 102 18.93 42.24 -4.53
C GLY A 102 18.25 42.26 -3.16
N SER A 103 17.29 41.36 -2.93
CA SER A 103 16.63 41.14 -1.64
C SER A 103 16.38 39.65 -1.40
N HIS A 104 16.28 39.28 -0.11
CA HIS A 104 16.14 37.87 0.28
C HIS A 104 15.39 37.74 1.61
N ALA A 105 14.55 36.73 1.73
CA ALA A 105 13.96 36.30 3.00
C ALA A 105 14.04 34.78 3.11
N SER A 106 14.34 34.28 4.30
CA SER A 106 14.47 32.85 4.55
C SER A 106 14.10 32.45 5.96
N LEU A 107 13.49 31.27 6.08
CA LEU A 107 13.12 30.66 7.33
C LEU A 107 13.57 29.19 7.38
N PRO A 108 14.14 28.72 8.48
CA PRO A 108 14.51 27.32 8.62
C PRO A 108 13.29 26.43 8.77
N ILE A 109 13.34 25.29 8.11
CA ILE A 109 12.38 24.19 8.31
C ILE A 109 13.07 23.14 9.16
N TYR A 110 12.43 22.75 10.25
CA TYR A 110 12.95 21.74 11.18
C TYR A 110 12.25 20.40 11.01
N ARG A 111 13.01 19.30 11.17
CA ARG A 111 12.47 17.94 11.30
C ARG A 111 11.80 17.73 12.65
N PRO A 112 11.00 16.68 12.84
CA PRO A 112 10.38 16.37 14.13
C PRO A 112 11.37 16.18 15.28
N ASP A 113 12.61 15.78 15.00
CA ASP A 113 13.69 15.61 15.98
C ASP A 113 14.42 16.91 16.33
N GLY A 114 13.99 18.05 15.76
CA GLY A 114 14.59 19.36 15.96
C GLY A 114 15.79 19.66 15.07
N SER A 115 16.27 18.73 14.27
CA SER A 115 17.33 19.00 13.29
C SER A 115 16.79 19.84 12.13
N VAL A 116 17.70 20.60 11.48
CA VAL A 116 17.31 21.41 10.32
C VAL A 116 17.09 20.48 9.10
N TYR A 117 15.91 20.57 8.49
CA TYR A 117 15.62 19.93 7.21
C TYR A 117 16.23 20.71 6.06
N GLY A 118 16.03 22.04 6.05
CA GLY A 118 16.44 22.95 5.00
C GLY A 118 15.87 24.34 5.22
N MET A 119 15.71 25.09 4.14
CA MET A 119 15.22 26.47 4.19
C MET A 119 14.02 26.69 3.26
N PHE A 120 13.07 27.48 3.72
CA PHE A 120 11.99 28.06 2.93
C PHE A 120 12.34 29.50 2.62
N CYS A 121 12.52 29.83 1.35
CA CYS A 121 13.16 31.07 0.92
C CYS A 121 12.36 31.80 -0.15
N THR A 122 12.50 33.13 -0.16
CA THR A 122 12.13 34.00 -1.30
C THR A 122 13.30 34.90 -1.65
N LEU A 123 13.44 35.24 -2.93
CA LEU A 123 14.46 36.20 -3.38
C LEU A 123 13.98 37.01 -4.57
N SER A 124 14.58 38.18 -4.75
CA SER A 124 14.38 39.06 -5.90
C SER A 124 15.73 39.55 -6.43
N PRO A 125 15.89 39.68 -7.75
CA PRO A 125 17.06 40.29 -8.37
C PRO A 125 17.26 41.77 -8.00
N VAL A 126 16.21 42.44 -7.54
CA VAL A 126 16.26 43.85 -7.17
C VAL A 126 16.00 44.01 -5.67
N PRO A 127 16.54 45.03 -5.03
CA PRO A 127 16.19 45.37 -3.66
C PRO A 127 14.70 45.62 -3.48
N ASN A 128 14.16 45.22 -2.34
CA ASN A 128 12.78 45.46 -1.94
C ASN A 128 12.73 46.14 -0.57
N PRO A 129 12.83 47.49 -0.52
CA PRO A 129 12.83 48.24 0.73
C PRO A 129 11.52 48.17 1.52
N GLY A 130 10.45 47.65 0.89
CA GLY A 130 9.16 47.43 1.54
C GLY A 130 9.11 46.24 2.47
N LEU A 131 10.05 45.29 2.33
CA LEU A 131 10.10 44.09 3.18
C LEU A 131 10.32 44.45 4.67
N ASN A 132 9.50 43.88 5.52
CA ASN A 132 9.50 44.13 6.96
C ASN A 132 9.06 42.93 7.78
N ASP A 133 9.06 43.01 9.10
CA ASP A 133 8.71 41.92 10.04
C ASP A 133 7.29 41.35 9.85
N ARG A 134 6.35 42.10 9.26
CA ARG A 134 5.00 41.60 8.97
C ARG A 134 5.06 40.58 7.80
N ASP A 135 5.90 40.88 6.81
CA ASP A 135 6.14 39.97 5.67
C ASP A 135 6.78 38.68 6.12
N LEU A 136 7.74 38.77 7.08
CA LEU A 136 8.34 37.58 7.68
C LEU A 136 7.30 36.72 8.40
N LYS A 137 6.37 37.32 9.15
CA LYS A 137 5.26 36.59 9.82
C LYS A 137 4.31 35.91 8.81
N VAL A 138 4.05 36.54 7.67
CA VAL A 138 3.27 35.90 6.61
C VAL A 138 4.03 34.72 6.02
N MET A 139 5.32 34.91 5.78
CA MET A 139 6.19 33.85 5.29
C MET A 139 6.25 32.66 6.27
N GLU A 140 6.25 32.90 7.60
CA GLU A 140 6.16 31.87 8.63
C GLU A 140 4.92 30.97 8.48
N MET A 141 3.75 31.55 8.16
CA MET A 141 2.51 30.80 7.94
C MET A 141 2.64 29.83 6.74
N PHE A 142 3.24 30.26 5.64
CA PHE A 142 3.47 29.39 4.48
C PHE A 142 4.58 28.36 4.72
N ALA A 143 5.63 28.74 5.42
CA ALA A 143 6.67 27.82 5.86
C ALA A 143 6.13 26.72 6.78
N ASP A 144 5.16 27.03 7.64
CA ASP A 144 4.47 26.05 8.49
C ASP A 144 3.66 25.04 7.67
N ILE A 145 3.00 25.47 6.59
CA ILE A 145 2.32 24.55 5.66
C ILE A 145 3.35 23.59 5.04
N ALA A 146 4.44 24.11 4.50
CA ALA A 146 5.51 23.30 3.92
C ALA A 146 6.10 22.32 4.95
N ARG A 147 6.35 22.79 6.19
CA ARG A 147 6.85 21.96 7.30
C ARG A 147 5.92 20.80 7.61
N GLN A 148 4.60 21.01 7.65
CA GLN A 148 3.63 19.95 7.90
C GLN A 148 3.68 18.88 6.80
N GLN A 149 3.77 19.27 5.51
CA GLN A 149 3.87 18.31 4.41
C GLN A 149 5.18 17.53 4.47
N ILE A 150 6.30 18.19 4.79
CA ILE A 150 7.59 17.53 4.98
C ILE A 150 7.52 16.51 6.13
N HIS A 151 6.92 16.85 7.27
CA HIS A 151 6.76 15.92 8.39
C HIS A 151 5.95 14.68 8.02
N LEU A 152 4.84 14.86 7.28
CA LEU A 152 4.02 13.74 6.79
C LEU A 152 4.81 12.85 5.82
N LYS A 153 5.58 13.44 4.91
CA LYS A 153 6.44 12.72 3.97
C LYS A 153 7.51 11.89 4.69
N LEU A 154 8.24 12.50 5.61
CA LEU A 154 9.28 11.83 6.39
C LEU A 154 8.72 10.69 7.26
N ALA A 155 7.53 10.87 7.86
CA ALA A 155 6.86 9.83 8.61
C ALA A 155 6.52 8.63 7.72
N ARG A 156 5.93 8.86 6.52
CA ARG A 156 5.64 7.78 5.56
C ARG A 156 6.90 7.05 5.10
N GLU A 157 7.96 7.77 4.79
CA GLU A 157 9.26 7.19 4.39
C GLU A 157 9.83 6.30 5.51
N SER A 158 9.75 6.78 6.76
CA SER A 158 10.16 6.00 7.93
C SER A 158 9.34 4.73 8.11
N ASP A 159 8.02 4.80 7.93
CA ASP A 159 7.11 3.65 8.02
C ASP A 159 7.43 2.62 6.93
N VAL A 160 7.67 3.06 5.68
CA VAL A 160 8.06 2.20 4.56
C VAL A 160 9.40 1.50 4.85
N ASP A 161 10.39 2.23 5.36
CA ASP A 161 11.70 1.66 5.68
C ASP A 161 11.63 0.67 6.84
N LEU A 162 10.79 0.94 7.84
CA LEU A 162 10.56 0.03 8.96
C LEU A 162 9.84 -1.24 8.49
N ALA A 163 8.80 -1.11 7.67
CA ALA A 163 8.07 -2.22 7.07
C ALA A 163 9.02 -3.07 6.20
N ARG A 164 9.88 -2.44 5.41
CA ARG A 164 10.88 -3.12 4.58
C ARG A 164 11.88 -3.92 5.41
N LYS A 165 12.46 -3.32 6.45
CA LYS A 165 13.40 -4.01 7.35
C LYS A 165 12.76 -5.21 8.03
N ARG A 166 11.53 -5.05 8.55
CA ARG A 166 10.78 -6.14 9.19
C ARG A 166 10.48 -7.28 8.22
N THR A 167 9.98 -6.97 7.04
CA THR A 167 9.62 -7.97 6.02
C THR A 167 10.86 -8.72 5.53
N GLN A 168 11.97 -8.02 5.26
CA GLN A 168 13.23 -8.66 4.86
C GLN A 168 13.76 -9.60 5.95
N GLU A 169 13.75 -9.17 7.21
CA GLU A 169 14.19 -10.01 8.32
C GLU A 169 13.30 -11.25 8.49
N MET A 170 11.99 -11.09 8.39
CA MET A 170 11.02 -12.18 8.46
C MET A 170 11.22 -13.18 7.31
N LEU A 171 11.45 -12.71 6.07
CA LEU A 171 11.76 -13.57 4.92
C LEU A 171 13.10 -14.31 5.10
N ARG A 172 14.13 -13.61 5.59
CA ARG A 172 15.46 -14.19 5.83
C ARG A 172 15.44 -15.28 6.90
N SER A 173 14.77 -15.01 8.01
CA SER A 173 14.65 -15.96 9.13
C SER A 173 13.63 -17.06 8.88
N LYS A 174 12.77 -16.91 7.84
CA LYS A 174 11.63 -17.81 7.57
C LYS A 174 10.72 -17.96 8.79
N ALA A 175 10.48 -16.85 9.51
CA ALA A 175 9.69 -16.82 10.73
C ALA A 175 8.18 -16.96 10.45
N PHE A 176 7.81 -17.83 9.53
CA PHE A 176 6.44 -18.18 9.20
C PHE A 176 6.30 -19.68 8.94
N GLU A 177 5.07 -20.16 9.11
CA GLU A 177 4.67 -21.51 8.78
C GLU A 177 3.31 -21.49 8.09
N VAL A 178 2.94 -22.61 7.50
CA VAL A 178 1.62 -22.81 6.90
C VAL A 178 0.88 -23.89 7.66
N VAL A 179 -0.34 -23.56 8.06
CA VAL A 179 -1.32 -24.52 8.60
C VAL A 179 -2.44 -24.69 7.59
N TYR A 180 -3.20 -25.77 7.71
CA TYR A 180 -4.20 -26.15 6.72
C TYR A 180 -5.56 -26.26 7.38
N GLN A 181 -6.58 -25.60 6.83
CA GLN A 181 -7.95 -25.73 7.29
C GLN A 181 -8.74 -26.61 6.34
N PRO A 182 -9.39 -27.69 6.84
CA PRO A 182 -10.16 -28.59 5.97
C PRO A 182 -11.41 -27.92 5.43
N ILE A 183 -11.74 -28.24 4.17
CA ILE A 183 -12.97 -27.84 3.48
C ILE A 183 -13.78 -29.10 3.20
N TYR A 184 -15.07 -29.08 3.59
CA TYR A 184 -15.94 -30.24 3.48
C TYR A 184 -17.10 -29.98 2.52
N ARG A 185 -17.54 -31.03 1.83
CA ARG A 185 -18.78 -30.95 1.03
C ARG A 185 -19.98 -30.91 1.96
N VAL A 186 -20.91 -30.00 1.67
CA VAL A 186 -22.12 -29.82 2.48
C VAL A 186 -23.09 -30.99 2.31
N SER A 187 -23.17 -31.60 1.12
CA SER A 187 -24.13 -32.64 0.79
C SER A 187 -23.92 -33.98 1.52
N ASP A 188 -22.68 -34.33 1.88
CA ASP A 188 -22.35 -35.61 2.48
C ASP A 188 -21.32 -35.53 3.62
N GLY A 189 -20.87 -34.32 3.95
CA GLY A 189 -19.84 -34.09 4.97
C GLY A 189 -18.45 -34.61 4.61
N GLY A 190 -18.21 -35.03 3.36
CA GLY A 190 -16.95 -35.58 2.92
C GLY A 190 -15.87 -34.52 2.73
N LEU A 191 -14.61 -34.85 3.09
CA LEU A 191 -13.46 -33.96 2.91
C LEU A 191 -13.26 -33.66 1.41
N SER A 192 -13.18 -32.40 1.06
CA SER A 192 -13.01 -31.90 -0.32
C SER A 192 -11.62 -31.31 -0.58
N GLY A 193 -11.06 -30.62 0.39
CA GLY A 193 -9.77 -29.97 0.24
C GLY A 193 -9.32 -29.29 1.50
N PHE A 194 -8.33 -28.42 1.34
CA PHE A 194 -7.77 -27.63 2.42
C PHE A 194 -7.46 -26.23 1.92
N GLU A 195 -7.61 -25.25 2.79
CA GLU A 195 -7.04 -23.92 2.61
C GLU A 195 -5.71 -23.81 3.35
N ALA A 196 -4.68 -23.30 2.66
CA ALA A 196 -3.37 -23.03 3.22
C ALA A 196 -3.34 -21.64 3.86
N LEU A 197 -3.14 -21.58 5.17
CA LEU A 197 -3.17 -20.37 5.96
C LEU A 197 -1.79 -20.06 6.55
N CYS A 198 -1.23 -18.92 6.22
CA CYS A 198 0.05 -18.46 6.79
C CYS A 198 -0.10 -18.11 8.27
N ARG A 199 0.91 -18.43 9.06
CA ARG A 199 1.06 -18.03 10.47
C ARG A 199 2.46 -17.52 10.68
N PHE A 200 2.60 -16.34 11.30
CA PHE A 200 3.89 -15.75 11.59
C PHE A 200 4.30 -16.02 13.05
N ARG A 201 5.57 -16.40 13.23
CA ARG A 201 6.17 -16.71 14.54
C ARG A 201 7.12 -15.58 14.92
N THR A 202 6.57 -14.45 15.31
CA THR A 202 7.31 -13.26 15.69
C THR A 202 6.97 -12.81 17.10
N ASP A 203 7.92 -12.17 17.77
CA ASP A 203 7.71 -11.52 19.06
C ASP A 203 8.06 -10.03 18.92
N PRO A 204 7.13 -9.11 19.17
CA PRO A 204 5.72 -9.36 19.51
C PRO A 204 4.94 -10.01 18.35
N TYR A 205 3.89 -10.77 18.70
CA TYR A 205 3.00 -11.38 17.71
C TYR A 205 2.29 -10.30 16.88
N ARG A 206 2.26 -10.52 15.57
CA ARG A 206 1.50 -9.69 14.61
C ARG A 206 0.69 -10.64 13.71
N THR A 207 -0.54 -10.23 13.40
CA THR A 207 -1.46 -11.00 12.56
C THR A 207 -0.98 -11.10 11.11
N PRO A 208 -1.40 -12.10 10.33
CA PRO A 208 -0.99 -12.23 8.93
C PRO A 208 -1.33 -11.01 8.07
N ASP A 209 -2.51 -10.43 8.23
CA ASP A 209 -2.94 -9.22 7.52
C ASP A 209 -1.97 -8.05 7.70
N VAL A 210 -1.47 -7.84 8.93
CA VAL A 210 -0.46 -6.80 9.22
C VAL A 210 0.88 -7.08 8.52
N TRP A 211 1.30 -8.37 8.43
CA TRP A 211 2.54 -8.72 7.73
C TRP A 211 2.43 -8.59 6.22
N PHE A 212 1.29 -8.98 5.63
CA PHE A 212 1.05 -8.81 4.20
C PHE A 212 0.91 -7.33 3.83
N GLU A 213 0.32 -6.49 4.71
CA GLU A 213 0.27 -5.04 4.51
C GLU A 213 1.67 -4.39 4.62
N ASP A 214 2.50 -4.76 5.62
CA ASP A 214 3.91 -4.32 5.70
C ASP A 214 4.67 -4.69 4.40
N ALA A 215 4.48 -5.93 3.91
CA ALA A 215 5.11 -6.37 2.67
C ALA A 215 4.65 -5.55 1.45
N ARG A 216 3.35 -5.22 1.37
CA ARG A 216 2.77 -4.39 0.32
C ARG A 216 3.37 -2.98 0.35
N ILE A 217 3.39 -2.32 1.52
CA ILE A 217 3.98 -0.99 1.72
C ILE A 217 5.47 -0.99 1.37
N ALA A 218 6.18 -2.06 1.73
CA ALA A 218 7.61 -2.23 1.46
C ALA A 218 7.94 -2.55 -0.01
N GLY A 219 6.94 -2.87 -0.85
CA GLY A 219 7.14 -3.36 -2.22
C GLY A 219 7.67 -4.80 -2.29
N LEU A 220 7.47 -5.60 -1.21
CA LEU A 220 7.94 -6.98 -1.06
C LEU A 220 6.79 -8.00 -1.06
N GLN A 221 5.57 -7.59 -1.44
CA GLN A 221 4.38 -8.43 -1.41
C GLN A 221 4.54 -9.71 -2.26
N ILE A 222 5.01 -9.57 -3.49
CA ILE A 222 5.21 -10.71 -4.40
C ILE A 222 6.22 -11.69 -3.81
N GLU A 223 7.32 -11.20 -3.26
CA GLU A 223 8.36 -12.05 -2.65
C GLU A 223 7.82 -12.84 -1.45
N LEU A 224 7.04 -12.18 -0.58
CA LEU A 224 6.42 -12.82 0.58
C LEU A 224 5.40 -13.88 0.15
N GLU A 225 4.49 -13.56 -0.76
CA GLU A 225 3.46 -14.50 -1.22
C GLU A 225 4.07 -15.71 -1.95
N LEU A 226 5.10 -15.51 -2.76
CA LEU A 226 5.85 -16.62 -3.36
C LEU A 226 6.56 -17.49 -2.33
N ALA A 227 7.12 -16.90 -1.28
CA ALA A 227 7.77 -17.65 -0.20
C ALA A 227 6.75 -18.50 0.57
N VAL A 228 5.59 -17.91 0.93
CA VAL A 228 4.49 -18.62 1.59
C VAL A 228 3.92 -19.72 0.70
N THR A 229 3.67 -19.44 -0.57
CA THR A 229 3.19 -20.42 -1.56
C THR A 229 4.13 -21.62 -1.66
N LYS A 230 5.44 -21.41 -1.73
CA LYS A 230 6.43 -22.51 -1.76
C LYS A 230 6.35 -23.40 -0.51
N VAL A 231 6.03 -22.83 0.64
CA VAL A 231 5.83 -23.62 1.89
C VAL A 231 4.49 -24.34 1.84
N ALA A 232 3.42 -23.67 1.40
CA ALA A 232 2.08 -24.26 1.27
C ALA A 232 2.06 -25.49 0.36
N LEU A 233 2.73 -25.40 -0.79
CA LEU A 233 2.80 -26.47 -1.78
C LEU A 233 3.47 -27.75 -1.25
N LYS A 234 4.30 -27.68 -0.21
CA LYS A 234 4.84 -28.89 0.44
C LYS A 234 3.75 -29.78 1.05
N GLY A 235 2.61 -29.18 1.41
CA GLY A 235 1.45 -29.94 1.92
C GLY A 235 0.81 -30.88 0.90
N LEU A 236 1.04 -30.69 -0.41
CA LEU A 236 0.47 -31.53 -1.45
C LEU A 236 0.82 -33.01 -1.29
N THR A 237 2.01 -33.32 -0.76
CA THR A 237 2.44 -34.71 -0.52
C THR A 237 1.62 -35.41 0.57
N ASP A 238 1.03 -34.64 1.47
CA ASP A 238 0.21 -35.16 2.58
C ASP A 238 -1.30 -35.12 2.27
N LEU A 239 -1.70 -34.49 1.15
CA LEU A 239 -3.11 -34.36 0.74
C LEU A 239 -3.68 -35.72 0.32
N PRO A 240 -4.84 -36.13 0.86
CA PRO A 240 -5.55 -37.28 0.38
C PRO A 240 -5.86 -37.19 -1.12
N ARG A 241 -5.91 -38.30 -1.83
CA ARG A 241 -6.28 -38.33 -3.24
C ARG A 241 -7.69 -37.78 -3.44
N GLY A 242 -7.90 -37.00 -4.49
CA GLY A 242 -9.19 -36.40 -4.81
C GLY A 242 -9.51 -35.11 -4.01
N THR A 243 -8.56 -34.61 -3.21
CA THR A 243 -8.69 -33.32 -2.52
C THR A 243 -7.83 -32.23 -3.17
N ARG A 244 -8.22 -30.96 -3.00
CA ARG A 244 -7.52 -29.78 -3.52
C ARG A 244 -6.87 -28.97 -2.41
N LEU A 245 -5.85 -28.23 -2.74
CA LEU A 245 -5.19 -27.22 -1.90
C LEU A 245 -5.51 -25.83 -2.43
N ALA A 246 -6.14 -25.01 -1.63
CA ALA A 246 -6.38 -23.61 -1.89
C ALA A 246 -5.23 -22.76 -1.34
N ILE A 247 -4.79 -21.76 -2.11
CA ILE A 247 -3.64 -20.89 -1.82
C ILE A 247 -4.07 -19.46 -2.08
N ASN A 248 -3.86 -18.57 -1.14
CA ASN A 248 -4.18 -17.16 -1.22
C ASN A 248 -3.12 -16.37 -1.98
N ALA A 249 -3.56 -15.43 -2.83
CA ALA A 249 -2.69 -14.46 -3.48
C ALA A 249 -3.42 -13.15 -3.77
N ALA A 250 -2.70 -12.04 -3.64
CA ALA A 250 -3.20 -10.73 -4.03
C ALA A 250 -3.29 -10.58 -5.57
N PRO A 251 -4.23 -9.76 -6.06
CA PRO A 251 -4.40 -9.51 -7.49
C PRO A 251 -3.12 -9.08 -8.23
N ASP A 252 -2.29 -8.22 -7.61
CA ASP A 252 -1.04 -7.75 -8.23
C ASP A 252 0.01 -8.87 -8.32
N THR A 253 0.08 -9.77 -7.32
CA THR A 253 0.95 -10.95 -7.39
C THR A 253 0.52 -11.90 -8.50
N VAL A 254 -0.79 -12.12 -8.66
CA VAL A 254 -1.33 -12.91 -9.77
C VAL A 254 -1.03 -12.24 -11.10
N ALA A 255 -1.29 -10.94 -11.22
CA ALA A 255 -1.04 -10.17 -12.45
C ALA A 255 0.43 -10.20 -12.87
N SER A 256 1.38 -10.18 -11.91
CA SER A 256 2.82 -10.29 -12.22
C SER A 256 3.21 -11.56 -12.98
N GLY A 257 2.39 -12.62 -12.92
CA GLY A 257 2.66 -13.93 -13.51
C GLY A 257 3.67 -14.77 -12.73
N ALA A 258 4.21 -14.29 -11.63
CA ALA A 258 5.27 -14.96 -10.86
C ALA A 258 4.82 -16.28 -10.19
N LEU A 259 3.50 -16.45 -9.96
CA LEU A 259 2.94 -17.68 -9.40
C LEU A 259 2.84 -18.82 -10.44
N LEU A 260 2.64 -18.51 -11.73
CA LEU A 260 2.36 -19.51 -12.75
C LEU A 260 3.41 -20.63 -12.86
N PRO A 261 4.73 -20.37 -12.80
CA PRO A 261 5.73 -21.44 -12.81
C PRO A 261 5.62 -22.39 -11.60
N LEU A 262 5.30 -21.85 -10.41
CA LEU A 262 5.14 -22.65 -9.19
C LEU A 262 3.89 -23.54 -9.29
N LEU A 263 2.77 -23.01 -9.76
CA LEU A 263 1.53 -23.76 -9.92
C LEU A 263 1.71 -24.89 -10.94
N ARG A 264 2.31 -24.60 -12.10
CA ARG A 264 2.57 -25.61 -13.16
C ARG A 264 3.46 -26.76 -12.72
N ALA A 265 4.41 -26.50 -11.83
CA ALA A 265 5.36 -27.51 -11.35
C ALA A 265 4.78 -28.40 -10.24
N ASN A 266 3.57 -28.14 -9.72
CA ASN A 266 3.05 -28.77 -8.51
C ASN A 266 1.59 -29.26 -8.65
N GLU A 267 1.30 -30.22 -9.54
CA GLU A 267 -0.02 -30.85 -9.70
C GLU A 267 -1.15 -29.79 -9.81
N PRO A 268 -1.16 -28.96 -10.88
CA PRO A 268 -2.04 -27.79 -10.97
C PRO A 268 -3.53 -28.12 -10.90
N ASP A 269 -3.93 -29.30 -11.34
CA ASP A 269 -5.29 -29.83 -11.26
C ASP A 269 -5.77 -30.11 -9.82
N ARG A 270 -4.85 -30.11 -8.86
CA ARG A 270 -5.16 -30.21 -7.42
C ARG A 270 -5.06 -28.88 -6.68
N LEU A 271 -4.84 -27.77 -7.39
CA LEU A 271 -4.73 -26.44 -6.79
C LEU A 271 -5.97 -25.59 -7.04
N THR A 272 -6.25 -24.71 -6.09
CA THR A 272 -7.16 -23.58 -6.21
C THR A 272 -6.41 -22.32 -5.83
N LEU A 273 -6.40 -21.32 -6.68
CA LEU A 273 -5.84 -19.99 -6.38
C LEU A 273 -6.96 -19.08 -5.92
N GLU A 274 -6.90 -18.60 -4.71
CA GLU A 274 -7.85 -17.66 -4.10
C GLU A 274 -7.35 -16.23 -4.28
N ILE A 275 -8.17 -15.39 -4.90
CA ILE A 275 -7.85 -13.98 -5.18
C ILE A 275 -8.71 -13.12 -4.25
N THR A 276 -8.07 -12.30 -3.41
CA THR A 276 -8.75 -11.45 -2.43
C THR A 276 -9.55 -10.33 -3.10
N GLU A 277 -10.78 -10.07 -2.62
CA GLU A 277 -11.66 -9.01 -3.14
C GLU A 277 -11.18 -7.60 -2.78
N HIS A 278 -10.60 -7.43 -1.60
CA HIS A 278 -10.29 -6.12 -0.99
C HIS A 278 -9.18 -5.34 -1.70
N GLN A 279 -8.41 -5.97 -2.57
CA GLN A 279 -7.36 -5.32 -3.34
C GLN A 279 -7.75 -5.25 -4.82
N THR A 280 -7.70 -4.06 -5.40
CA THR A 280 -7.87 -3.89 -6.86
C THR A 280 -6.53 -4.03 -7.54
N ALA A 281 -6.46 -4.85 -8.60
CA ALA A 281 -5.25 -4.93 -9.41
C ALA A 281 -4.94 -3.58 -10.05
N THR A 282 -3.67 -3.21 -10.05
CA THR A 282 -3.17 -2.02 -10.73
C THR A 282 -3.39 -2.12 -12.25
N ASP A 283 -3.25 -3.32 -12.84
CA ASP A 283 -3.56 -3.62 -14.26
C ASP A 283 -4.56 -4.78 -14.38
N VAL A 284 -5.83 -4.45 -14.59
CA VAL A 284 -6.93 -5.40 -14.75
C VAL A 284 -6.77 -6.29 -16.00
N ALA A 285 -6.19 -5.75 -17.07
CA ALA A 285 -5.99 -6.54 -18.31
C ALA A 285 -4.88 -7.57 -18.11
N GLN A 286 -3.83 -7.22 -17.39
CA GLN A 286 -2.74 -8.14 -17.04
C GLN A 286 -3.24 -9.23 -16.09
N LEU A 287 -4.02 -8.87 -15.04
CA LEU A 287 -4.65 -9.86 -14.15
C LEU A 287 -5.48 -10.87 -14.94
N ARG A 288 -6.32 -10.42 -15.87
CA ARG A 288 -7.17 -11.30 -16.67
C ARG A 288 -6.37 -12.27 -17.55
N ARG A 289 -5.26 -11.81 -18.14
CA ARG A 289 -4.34 -12.69 -18.92
C ARG A 289 -3.69 -13.74 -18.01
N ALA A 290 -3.22 -13.33 -16.83
CA ALA A 290 -2.58 -14.23 -15.88
C ALA A 290 -3.54 -15.28 -15.36
N VAL A 291 -4.76 -14.90 -14.99
CA VAL A 291 -5.84 -15.83 -14.58
C VAL A 291 -6.14 -16.83 -15.71
N GLY A 292 -6.28 -16.37 -16.97
CA GLY A 292 -6.48 -17.26 -18.10
C GLY A 292 -5.35 -18.31 -18.27
N ALA A 293 -4.10 -17.92 -18.03
CA ALA A 293 -2.95 -18.85 -18.08
C ALA A 293 -2.95 -19.84 -16.91
N ILE A 294 -3.42 -19.44 -15.73
CA ILE A 294 -3.56 -20.28 -14.53
C ILE A 294 -4.67 -21.32 -14.75
N VAL A 295 -5.84 -20.90 -15.22
CA VAL A 295 -6.94 -21.82 -15.55
C VAL A 295 -6.53 -22.80 -16.63
N ALA A 296 -5.82 -22.35 -17.66
CA ALA A 296 -5.34 -23.20 -18.75
C ALA A 296 -4.35 -24.30 -18.30
N CYS A 297 -3.69 -24.16 -17.14
CA CYS A 297 -2.86 -25.22 -16.59
C CYS A 297 -3.62 -26.20 -15.66
N GLY A 298 -4.93 -25.99 -15.44
CA GLY A 298 -5.79 -26.88 -14.63
C GLY A 298 -6.04 -26.41 -13.20
N THR A 299 -5.44 -25.29 -12.77
CA THR A 299 -5.67 -24.71 -11.46
C THR A 299 -7.02 -23.98 -11.45
N TRP A 300 -7.85 -24.25 -10.44
CA TRP A 300 -9.09 -23.51 -10.22
C TRP A 300 -8.78 -22.10 -9.69
N VAL A 301 -9.65 -21.16 -10.00
CA VAL A 301 -9.58 -19.80 -9.48
C VAL A 301 -10.81 -19.56 -8.60
N ALA A 302 -10.56 -19.04 -7.38
CA ALA A 302 -11.57 -18.62 -6.45
C ALA A 302 -11.52 -17.09 -6.24
N ILE A 303 -12.69 -16.48 -6.05
CA ILE A 303 -12.78 -15.13 -5.49
C ILE A 303 -13.14 -15.25 -4.03
N ASP A 304 -12.31 -14.63 -3.19
CA ASP A 304 -12.45 -14.65 -1.74
C ASP A 304 -13.29 -13.48 -1.22
N ASP A 305 -13.85 -13.61 0.01
CA ASP A 305 -14.60 -12.59 0.75
C ASP A 305 -15.84 -12.04 0.01
N VAL A 306 -16.50 -12.84 -0.84
CA VAL A 306 -17.68 -12.40 -1.60
C VAL A 306 -18.83 -12.04 -0.65
N GLY A 307 -19.24 -10.77 -0.71
CA GLY A 307 -20.33 -10.25 0.13
C GLY A 307 -19.88 -9.25 1.18
N SER A 308 -18.59 -9.01 1.34
CA SER A 308 -18.05 -8.00 2.25
C SER A 308 -18.00 -6.58 1.66
N GLY A 309 -18.11 -6.42 0.32
CA GLY A 309 -18.02 -5.13 -0.37
C GLY A 309 -18.62 -5.09 -1.78
N TYR A 310 -18.54 -3.92 -2.43
CA TYR A 310 -19.05 -3.70 -3.79
C TYR A 310 -18.11 -4.16 -4.92
N SER A 311 -16.82 -4.34 -4.63
CA SER A 311 -15.79 -4.64 -5.63
C SER A 311 -15.86 -6.08 -6.16
N GLY A 312 -16.26 -7.04 -5.33
CA GLY A 312 -16.28 -8.46 -5.66
C GLY A 312 -17.19 -8.84 -6.81
N LEU A 313 -18.37 -8.24 -6.91
CA LEU A 313 -19.29 -8.53 -8.02
C LEU A 313 -18.68 -8.17 -9.38
N GLN A 314 -17.91 -7.08 -9.46
CA GLN A 314 -17.21 -6.72 -10.70
C GLN A 314 -16.06 -7.68 -11.02
N GLN A 315 -15.31 -8.14 -10.01
CA GLN A 315 -14.25 -9.14 -10.19
C GLN A 315 -14.82 -10.48 -10.65
N ILE A 316 -15.91 -10.94 -10.03
CA ILE A 316 -16.63 -12.18 -10.41
C ILE A 316 -17.01 -12.15 -11.89
N LEU A 317 -17.64 -11.06 -12.37
CA LEU A 317 -18.04 -10.94 -13.78
C LEU A 317 -16.84 -10.90 -14.74
N ARG A 318 -15.72 -10.31 -14.32
CA ARG A 318 -14.52 -10.16 -15.14
C ARG A 318 -13.66 -11.41 -15.21
N LEU A 319 -13.51 -12.12 -14.09
CA LEU A 319 -12.59 -13.25 -13.97
C LEU A 319 -13.25 -14.60 -14.21
N ARG A 320 -14.60 -14.71 -14.06
CA ARG A 320 -15.38 -15.94 -14.20
C ARG A 320 -14.75 -17.10 -13.41
N PRO A 321 -14.71 -16.99 -12.05
CA PRO A 321 -14.02 -17.95 -11.21
C PRO A 321 -14.72 -19.32 -11.19
N ASP A 322 -13.94 -20.35 -10.86
CA ASP A 322 -14.47 -21.70 -10.61
C ASP A 322 -15.14 -21.81 -9.24
N VAL A 323 -14.75 -20.92 -8.30
CA VAL A 323 -15.22 -20.93 -6.90
C VAL A 323 -15.55 -19.52 -6.43
N LEU A 324 -16.65 -19.40 -5.67
CA LEU A 324 -17.04 -18.20 -4.91
C LEU A 324 -16.99 -18.55 -3.43
N LYS A 325 -16.20 -17.81 -2.63
CA LYS A 325 -16.14 -17.99 -1.19
C LYS A 325 -17.02 -16.93 -0.51
N LEU A 326 -18.06 -17.37 0.20
CA LEU A 326 -18.93 -16.49 0.96
C LEU A 326 -18.23 -16.09 2.25
N ASP A 327 -18.06 -14.80 2.44
CA ASP A 327 -17.42 -14.22 3.62
C ASP A 327 -18.13 -14.64 4.92
N MET A 328 -17.36 -14.81 5.97
CA MET A 328 -17.83 -15.16 7.32
C MET A 328 -18.94 -14.22 7.82
N ALA A 329 -18.89 -12.92 7.49
CA ALA A 329 -19.94 -11.98 7.90
C ALA A 329 -21.28 -12.27 7.25
N LEU A 330 -21.31 -12.87 6.06
CA LEU A 330 -22.53 -13.32 5.41
C LEU A 330 -23.03 -14.65 5.98
N VAL A 331 -22.13 -15.55 6.36
CA VAL A 331 -22.44 -16.90 6.87
C VAL A 331 -22.93 -16.86 8.31
N ARG A 332 -22.36 -15.99 9.15
CA ARG A 332 -22.79 -15.83 10.55
C ARG A 332 -24.27 -15.47 10.64
N ASP A 333 -24.99 -16.19 11.50
CA ASP A 333 -26.44 -16.03 11.73
C ASP A 333 -27.34 -16.23 10.50
N ILE A 334 -26.86 -16.88 9.44
CA ILE A 334 -27.62 -17.16 8.21
C ILE A 334 -28.88 -18.00 8.48
N ASP A 335 -28.88 -18.78 9.54
CA ASP A 335 -30.03 -19.60 10.00
C ASP A 335 -31.15 -18.73 10.57
N THR A 336 -30.89 -17.54 11.07
CA THR A 336 -31.86 -16.65 11.72
C THR A 336 -32.12 -15.37 10.92
N ASP A 337 -31.15 -14.88 10.14
CA ASP A 337 -31.24 -13.64 9.38
C ASP A 337 -31.77 -13.88 7.95
N PRO A 338 -32.99 -13.40 7.59
CA PRO A 338 -33.57 -13.59 6.27
C PRO A 338 -32.82 -12.80 5.17
N ALA A 339 -32.20 -11.66 5.49
CA ALA A 339 -31.49 -10.86 4.50
C ALA A 339 -30.19 -11.55 4.06
N ARG A 340 -29.45 -12.11 5.01
CA ARG A 340 -28.24 -12.91 4.73
C ARG A 340 -28.58 -14.16 3.93
N ARG A 341 -29.66 -14.87 4.28
CA ARG A 341 -30.16 -16.01 3.49
C ARG A 341 -30.51 -15.63 2.06
N ALA A 342 -31.19 -14.51 1.86
CA ALA A 342 -31.57 -14.05 0.53
C ALA A 342 -30.36 -13.74 -0.34
N LEU A 343 -29.37 -13.05 0.22
CA LEU A 343 -28.12 -12.73 -0.47
C LEU A 343 -27.32 -14.00 -0.80
N ALA A 344 -27.12 -14.89 0.17
CA ALA A 344 -26.44 -16.16 -0.06
C ALA A 344 -27.16 -17.02 -1.09
N SER A 345 -28.52 -17.07 -1.06
CA SER A 345 -29.32 -17.76 -2.07
C SER A 345 -29.08 -17.21 -3.48
N ALA A 346 -28.99 -15.90 -3.62
CA ALA A 346 -28.70 -15.26 -4.91
C ALA A 346 -27.31 -15.64 -5.43
N LEU A 347 -26.30 -15.66 -4.56
CA LEU A 347 -24.93 -16.06 -4.92
C LEU A 347 -24.82 -17.55 -5.26
N VAL A 348 -25.51 -18.42 -4.52
CA VAL A 348 -25.61 -19.87 -4.84
C VAL A 348 -26.28 -20.09 -6.20
N ARG A 349 -27.37 -19.36 -6.48
CA ARG A 349 -28.03 -19.41 -7.78
C ARG A 349 -27.11 -18.94 -8.90
N PHE A 350 -26.42 -17.82 -8.70
CA PHE A 350 -25.43 -17.32 -9.64
C PHE A 350 -24.35 -18.38 -9.92
N GLY A 351 -23.79 -19.00 -8.88
CA GLY A 351 -22.81 -20.07 -9.01
C GLY A 351 -23.36 -21.24 -9.86
N LYS A 352 -24.60 -21.68 -9.62
CA LYS A 352 -25.24 -22.73 -10.42
C LYS A 352 -25.41 -22.35 -11.90
N GLU A 353 -25.79 -21.10 -12.18
CA GLU A 353 -25.99 -20.63 -13.56
C GLU A 353 -24.65 -20.43 -14.31
N THR A 354 -23.57 -20.11 -13.60
CA THR A 354 -22.24 -19.89 -14.19
C THR A 354 -21.31 -21.12 -14.14
N GLY A 355 -21.72 -22.18 -13.42
CA GLY A 355 -20.89 -23.37 -13.19
C GLY A 355 -19.92 -23.26 -12.01
N ALA A 356 -19.88 -22.10 -11.31
CA ALA A 356 -19.01 -21.89 -10.16
C ALA A 356 -19.52 -22.65 -8.92
N LYS A 357 -18.62 -23.20 -8.15
CA LYS A 357 -18.89 -23.79 -6.84
C LYS A 357 -18.95 -22.69 -5.77
N VAL A 358 -19.75 -22.92 -4.73
CA VAL A 358 -19.83 -21.97 -3.61
C VAL A 358 -19.27 -22.63 -2.36
N VAL A 359 -18.34 -21.94 -1.70
CA VAL A 359 -17.76 -22.30 -0.39
C VAL A 359 -18.26 -21.31 0.65
N ALA A 360 -18.80 -21.79 1.78
CA ALA A 360 -19.17 -20.95 2.92
C ALA A 360 -18.04 -20.97 3.96
N GLU A 361 -17.64 -19.80 4.41
CA GLU A 361 -16.58 -19.61 5.38
C GLU A 361 -17.10 -19.32 6.79
N GLY A 362 -16.28 -19.62 7.81
CA GLY A 362 -16.57 -19.25 9.18
C GLY A 362 -17.78 -19.95 9.76
N VAL A 363 -18.11 -21.16 9.32
CA VAL A 363 -19.24 -21.93 9.90
C VAL A 363 -18.90 -22.33 11.33
N GLU A 364 -19.62 -21.80 12.31
CA GLU A 364 -19.38 -22.02 13.75
C GLU A 364 -20.51 -22.79 14.43
N ARG A 365 -21.71 -22.84 13.84
CA ARG A 365 -22.92 -23.45 14.45
C ARG A 365 -23.61 -24.44 13.51
N ALA A 366 -24.21 -25.49 14.10
CA ALA A 366 -24.99 -26.48 13.33
C ALA A 366 -26.16 -25.85 12.58
N GLY A 367 -26.81 -24.81 13.13
CA GLY A 367 -27.90 -24.08 12.46
C GLY A 367 -27.43 -23.42 11.15
N GLU A 368 -26.22 -22.83 11.15
CA GLU A 368 -25.62 -22.25 9.93
C GLU A 368 -25.38 -23.35 8.88
N TRP A 369 -24.76 -24.47 9.25
CA TRP A 369 -24.56 -25.60 8.36
C TRP A 369 -25.88 -26.06 7.71
N HIS A 370 -26.94 -26.31 8.49
CA HIS A 370 -28.22 -26.75 7.97
C HIS A 370 -28.91 -25.71 7.07
N ALA A 371 -28.71 -24.41 7.34
CA ALA A 371 -29.17 -23.37 6.45
C ALA A 371 -28.42 -23.37 5.10
N LEU A 372 -27.11 -23.55 5.12
CA LEU A 372 -26.26 -23.66 3.93
C LEU A 372 -26.60 -24.89 3.10
N GLU A 373 -26.87 -26.03 3.76
CA GLU A 373 -27.33 -27.28 3.11
C GLU A 373 -28.63 -27.05 2.34
N LYS A 374 -29.62 -26.43 2.99
CA LYS A 374 -30.92 -26.09 2.36
C LYS A 374 -30.79 -25.13 1.18
N LEU A 375 -29.84 -24.21 1.22
CA LEU A 375 -29.51 -23.30 0.12
C LEU A 375 -28.80 -24.01 -1.04
N GLY A 376 -28.23 -25.18 -0.79
CA GLY A 376 -27.45 -25.95 -1.78
C GLY A 376 -26.06 -25.40 -2.00
N VAL A 377 -25.41 -24.89 -0.95
CA VAL A 377 -24.00 -24.52 -0.93
C VAL A 377 -23.15 -25.76 -1.19
N SER A 378 -22.07 -25.64 -1.96
CA SER A 378 -21.27 -26.80 -2.39
C SER A 378 -20.33 -27.29 -1.30
N TYR A 379 -19.64 -26.37 -0.63
CA TYR A 379 -18.60 -26.67 0.36
C TYR A 379 -18.68 -25.68 1.52
N ALA A 380 -18.09 -26.07 2.66
CA ALA A 380 -18.01 -25.22 3.83
C ALA A 380 -16.73 -25.46 4.61
N GLN A 381 -16.25 -24.41 5.27
CA GLN A 381 -15.16 -24.46 6.26
C GLN A 381 -15.53 -23.60 7.47
N GLY A 382 -14.95 -23.93 8.63
CA GLY A 382 -15.21 -23.18 9.85
C GLY A 382 -14.87 -23.99 11.10
N TRP A 383 -14.95 -23.34 12.26
CA TRP A 383 -14.57 -23.95 13.53
C TRP A 383 -15.51 -25.05 14.00
N LEU A 384 -16.75 -25.05 13.54
CA LEU A 384 -17.66 -26.17 13.74
C LEU A 384 -17.08 -27.47 13.15
N LEU A 385 -16.41 -27.38 12.01
CA LEU A 385 -15.91 -28.53 11.24
C LEU A 385 -14.51 -28.91 11.68
N ALA A 386 -13.57 -27.99 11.61
CA ALA A 386 -12.21 -28.14 12.12
C ALA A 386 -11.49 -26.79 12.20
N ARG A 387 -10.57 -26.66 13.14
CA ARG A 387 -9.62 -25.55 13.21
C ARG A 387 -8.44 -25.78 12.26
N PRO A 388 -7.76 -24.72 11.79
CA PRO A 388 -6.51 -24.86 11.04
C PRO A 388 -5.47 -25.67 11.81
N GLY A 389 -4.78 -26.57 11.12
CA GLY A 389 -3.78 -27.46 11.71
C GLY A 389 -3.05 -28.31 10.67
N PRO A 390 -2.31 -29.36 11.11
CA PRO A 390 -1.68 -30.30 10.19
C PRO A 390 -2.71 -31.11 9.38
N ILE A 391 -2.46 -31.33 8.08
CA ILE A 391 -3.34 -32.07 7.16
C ILE A 391 -3.76 -33.44 7.74
N LYS A 392 -2.79 -34.18 8.30
CA LYS A 392 -3.02 -35.53 8.82
C LYS A 392 -4.01 -35.61 10.00
N LYS A 393 -4.36 -34.51 10.61
CA LYS A 393 -5.36 -34.41 11.68
C LYS A 393 -6.79 -34.19 11.19
N ALA A 394 -7.00 -33.93 9.90
CA ALA A 394 -8.32 -33.74 9.35
C ALA A 394 -9.08 -35.08 9.27
N ALA A 395 -10.35 -35.06 9.71
CA ALA A 395 -11.23 -36.20 9.52
C ALA A 395 -11.59 -36.36 8.03
N PRO A 396 -11.73 -37.60 7.53
CA PRO A 396 -12.10 -37.80 6.13
C PRO A 396 -13.56 -37.35 5.82
N TRP A 397 -14.38 -37.21 6.84
CA TRP A 397 -15.75 -36.69 6.78
C TRP A 397 -16.17 -36.14 8.14
N VAL A 398 -17.16 -35.26 8.14
CA VAL A 398 -17.78 -34.69 9.34
C VAL A 398 -19.26 -35.07 9.38
N LYS A 399 -19.79 -35.26 10.57
CA LYS A 399 -21.21 -35.45 10.82
C LYS A 399 -21.69 -34.31 11.71
N ILE A 400 -22.61 -33.52 11.21
CA ILE A 400 -23.23 -32.42 11.93
C ILE A 400 -24.52 -32.91 12.59
N PRO A 401 -24.70 -32.69 13.90
CA PRO A 401 -25.88 -33.14 14.62
C PRO A 401 -27.19 -32.43 14.18
#